data_99ca2d0f3aa6d8c9d505fd2e3d566408
#
_entry.id   99ca2d0f3aa6d8c9d505fd2e3d566408
#
_cell.length_a   1.000
_cell.length_b   1.000
_cell.length_c   1.000
_cell.angle_alpha   90.00
_cell.angle_beta   90.00
_cell.angle_gamma   90.00
#
_symmetry.space_group_name_H-M   'P 1'
#
loop_
_entity.id
_entity.type
_entity.pdbx_description
1 polymer ?
#
loop_
_entity_poly.entity_id
_entity_poly.type
_entity_poly.pdbx_seq_one_letter_code
_entity_poly.pdbx_strand_id
1 'polypeptide(L)'
;NKSIFEKDKYFYENEINILSSKFKTNYEIIKNKINFSSNQSMIRNTPLSYEGIIDLKPLFIKAYSETKTFDVYYILKNSFWFNEIIKAGFIYNDNFNGKISIKSDKISKNKIFDKINLVLNINEGNFDFNETILINEKIGNLKILNSSFFEKDDKIFLEAKAVIEIKNLENFYKKFLIPKNKRKNFEKLEFIFEFDTVNTNFKVNKINFYNLKNKIVNSEKIDDLVDNYADKRFEYLNSIGFKNFLKEIFYTYYELG
;
A
#
# COMPACT_ATOMS: atom_id res chain seq x y z
N ASN A 1 16.91 -0.65 -29.46
CA ASN A 1 17.57 -1.73 -28.71
C ASN A 1 19.07 -1.72 -29.06
N LYS A 2 19.92 -1.54 -28.05
CA LYS A 2 21.37 -1.75 -28.17
C LYS A 2 21.71 -3.07 -27.47
N SER A 3 22.42 -3.96 -28.14
CA SER A 3 22.94 -5.20 -27.55
C SER A 3 24.46 -5.21 -27.62
N ILE A 4 25.12 -5.51 -26.52
CA ILE A 4 26.56 -5.70 -26.42
C ILE A 4 26.79 -7.11 -25.87
N PHE A 5 27.65 -7.88 -26.51
CA PHE A 5 27.94 -9.26 -26.13
C PHE A 5 29.33 -9.33 -25.53
N GLU A 6 29.40 -9.69 -24.24
CA GLU A 6 30.63 -10.14 -23.57
C GLU A 6 30.46 -11.62 -23.20
N LYS A 7 31.56 -12.36 -23.06
CA LYS A 7 31.57 -13.80 -22.79
C LYS A 7 30.62 -14.16 -21.64
N ASP A 8 29.49 -14.85 -21.96
CA ASP A 8 28.43 -15.26 -21.03
C ASP A 8 27.59 -14.11 -20.39
N LYS A 9 27.67 -12.90 -20.92
CA LYS A 9 26.88 -11.75 -20.50
C LYS A 9 26.24 -11.05 -21.68
N TYR A 10 24.96 -10.70 -21.54
CA TYR A 10 24.20 -10.00 -22.54
C TYR A 10 23.65 -8.71 -21.96
N PHE A 11 23.89 -7.58 -22.62
CA PHE A 11 23.40 -6.27 -22.23
C PHE A 11 22.36 -5.79 -23.22
N TYR A 12 21.21 -5.34 -22.70
CA TYR A 12 20.12 -4.80 -23.49
C TYR A 12 19.66 -3.48 -22.91
N GLU A 13 19.25 -2.56 -23.77
CA GLU A 13 18.52 -1.38 -23.40
C GLU A 13 17.15 -1.45 -24.09
N ASN A 14 16.08 -1.22 -23.35
CA ASN A 14 14.72 -1.17 -23.85
C ASN A 14 14.03 0.11 -23.42
N GLU A 15 13.26 0.71 -24.32
CA GLU A 15 12.40 1.86 -24.04
C GLU A 15 10.96 1.51 -24.37
N ILE A 16 10.07 1.65 -23.39
CA ILE A 16 8.63 1.38 -23.51
C ILE A 16 7.89 2.66 -23.12
N ASN A 17 6.97 3.10 -23.97
CA ASN A 17 6.10 4.24 -23.70
C ASN A 17 4.65 3.75 -23.55
N ILE A 18 4.05 3.96 -22.37
CA ILE A 18 2.68 3.53 -22.04
C ILE A 18 1.98 4.63 -21.28
N LEU A 19 0.81 5.07 -21.75
CA LEU A 19 -0.09 5.98 -21.04
C LEU A 19 0.61 7.21 -20.43
N SER A 20 1.39 7.91 -21.24
CA SER A 20 2.20 9.08 -20.84
C SER A 20 3.33 8.75 -19.84
N SER A 21 3.67 7.49 -19.70
CA SER A 21 4.81 7.02 -18.91
C SER A 21 5.87 6.45 -19.83
N LYS A 22 7.13 6.68 -19.47
CA LYS A 22 8.30 6.24 -20.22
C LYS A 22 9.14 5.34 -19.33
N PHE A 23 9.40 4.12 -19.77
CA PHE A 23 10.25 3.16 -19.08
C PHE A 23 11.48 2.88 -19.93
N LYS A 24 12.63 3.36 -19.47
CA LYS A 24 13.91 3.09 -20.12
C LYS A 24 14.73 2.18 -19.22
N THR A 25 14.86 0.91 -19.58
CA THR A 25 15.43 -0.13 -18.72
C THR A 25 16.69 -0.71 -19.36
N ASN A 26 17.74 -0.81 -18.56
CA ASN A 26 18.94 -1.56 -18.87
C ASN A 26 18.84 -2.94 -18.26
N TYR A 27 19.20 -3.96 -19.02
CA TYR A 27 19.22 -5.36 -18.60
C TYR A 27 20.61 -5.95 -18.77
N GLU A 28 21.05 -6.69 -17.77
CA GLU A 28 22.22 -7.57 -17.83
C GLU A 28 21.74 -8.99 -17.57
N ILE A 29 21.91 -9.88 -18.54
CA ILE A 29 21.52 -11.27 -18.43
C ILE A 29 22.78 -12.11 -18.24
N ILE A 30 22.83 -12.86 -17.15
CA ILE A 30 23.94 -13.75 -16.77
C ILE A 30 23.35 -15.10 -16.41
N LYS A 31 23.50 -16.11 -17.30
CA LYS A 31 22.92 -17.45 -17.08
C LYS A 31 21.41 -17.37 -16.80
N ASN A 32 20.99 -17.70 -15.57
CA ASN A 32 19.60 -17.73 -15.14
C ASN A 32 19.19 -16.45 -14.39
N LYS A 33 20.02 -15.39 -14.41
CA LYS A 33 19.75 -14.13 -13.70
C LYS A 33 19.59 -12.99 -14.68
N ILE A 34 18.63 -12.14 -14.42
CA ILE A 34 18.41 -10.89 -15.13
C ILE A 34 18.53 -9.77 -14.10
N ASN A 35 19.61 -8.99 -14.18
CA ASN A 35 19.69 -7.72 -13.47
C ASN A 35 19.03 -6.66 -14.33
N PHE A 36 18.22 -5.79 -13.74
CA PHE A 36 17.59 -4.68 -14.44
C PHE A 36 17.70 -3.40 -13.66
N SER A 37 17.84 -2.27 -14.34
CA SER A 37 17.89 -0.97 -13.70
C SER A 37 17.43 0.16 -14.61
N SER A 38 16.99 1.25 -14.00
CA SER A 38 16.66 2.50 -14.67
C SER A 38 16.87 3.70 -13.76
N ASN A 39 17.42 4.78 -14.32
CA ASN A 39 17.45 6.09 -13.70
C ASN A 39 16.85 7.19 -14.62
N GLN A 40 16.29 6.80 -15.75
CA GLN A 40 15.74 7.68 -16.79
C GLN A 40 14.26 7.39 -17.09
N SER A 41 13.62 6.59 -16.26
CA SER A 41 12.19 6.30 -16.40
C SER A 41 11.34 7.41 -15.79
N MET A 42 10.11 7.52 -16.27
CA MET A 42 9.12 8.47 -15.78
C MET A 42 7.74 7.81 -15.74
N ILE A 43 7.03 7.97 -14.64
CA ILE A 43 5.59 7.68 -14.57
C ILE A 43 4.86 9.01 -14.73
N ARG A 44 4.19 9.20 -15.88
CA ARG A 44 3.67 10.49 -16.31
C ARG A 44 4.83 11.51 -16.32
N ASN A 45 4.77 12.56 -15.53
CA ASN A 45 5.84 13.59 -15.44
C ASN A 45 6.70 13.44 -14.17
N THR A 46 6.62 12.28 -13.48
CA THR A 46 7.35 12.06 -12.23
C THR A 46 8.53 11.13 -12.51
N PRO A 47 9.77 11.54 -12.22
CA PRO A 47 10.95 10.69 -12.34
C PRO A 47 10.79 9.42 -11.49
N LEU A 48 11.22 8.30 -12.07
CA LEU A 48 11.21 6.98 -11.45
C LEU A 48 12.59 6.35 -11.65
N SER A 49 13.24 5.97 -10.58
CA SER A 49 14.39 5.08 -10.61
C SER A 49 14.02 3.71 -10.05
N TYR A 50 14.59 2.68 -10.62
CA TYR A 50 14.42 1.32 -10.11
C TYR A 50 15.60 0.45 -10.47
N GLU A 51 15.79 -0.58 -9.67
CA GLU A 51 16.74 -1.67 -9.89
C GLU A 51 16.19 -2.98 -9.35
N GLY A 52 16.69 -4.08 -9.85
CA GLY A 52 16.26 -5.38 -9.36
C GLY A 52 16.95 -6.54 -10.03
N ILE A 53 16.57 -7.72 -9.56
CA ILE A 53 17.07 -9.01 -10.04
C ILE A 53 15.88 -9.93 -10.24
N ILE A 54 15.90 -10.68 -11.34
CA ILE A 54 15.02 -11.82 -11.57
C ILE A 54 15.90 -13.05 -11.66
N ASP A 55 15.74 -13.98 -10.74
CA ASP A 55 16.24 -15.35 -10.85
C ASP A 55 15.19 -16.20 -11.56
N LEU A 56 15.57 -16.93 -12.57
CA LEU A 56 14.63 -17.74 -13.37
C LEU A 56 14.48 -19.17 -12.84
N LYS A 57 15.39 -19.63 -12.01
CA LYS A 57 15.38 -20.99 -11.44
C LYS A 57 16.02 -21.02 -10.03
N PRO A 58 15.19 -21.07 -8.95
CA PRO A 58 13.73 -20.89 -8.92
C PRO A 58 13.33 -19.46 -9.32
N LEU A 59 12.08 -19.26 -9.71
CA LEU A 59 11.60 -17.91 -10.07
C LEU A 59 11.54 -17.04 -8.81
N PHE A 60 12.40 -16.02 -8.78
CA PHE A 60 12.48 -15.06 -7.70
C PHE A 60 12.67 -13.64 -8.25
N ILE A 61 11.86 -12.70 -7.78
CA ILE A 61 11.97 -11.28 -8.15
C ILE A 61 12.31 -10.45 -6.94
N LYS A 62 13.38 -9.66 -7.01
CA LYS A 62 13.66 -8.61 -6.04
C LYS A 62 13.78 -7.29 -6.77
N ALA A 63 12.93 -6.32 -6.42
CA ALA A 63 12.93 -5.01 -7.04
C ALA A 63 12.85 -3.91 -5.99
N TYR A 64 13.58 -2.84 -6.23
CA TYR A 64 13.52 -1.61 -5.47
C TYR A 64 13.28 -0.43 -6.40
N SER A 65 12.41 0.48 -5.99
CA SER A 65 12.09 1.66 -6.78
C SER A 65 11.99 2.90 -5.89
N GLU A 66 12.48 4.03 -6.42
CA GLU A 66 12.30 5.34 -5.80
C GLU A 66 11.61 6.30 -6.76
N THR A 67 10.69 7.10 -6.20
CA THR A 67 10.01 8.17 -6.94
C THR A 67 9.77 9.37 -6.03
N LYS A 68 9.77 10.57 -6.60
CA LYS A 68 9.47 11.79 -5.82
C LYS A 68 8.04 11.85 -5.32
N THR A 69 7.10 11.31 -6.10
CA THR A 69 5.67 11.36 -5.77
C THR A 69 5.01 10.06 -6.17
N PHE A 70 4.28 9.45 -5.24
CA PHE A 70 3.56 8.21 -5.43
C PHE A 70 2.04 8.45 -5.34
N ASP A 71 1.30 8.04 -6.34
CA ASP A 71 -0.16 8.21 -6.40
C ASP A 71 -0.86 6.88 -6.06
N VAL A 72 -1.04 6.62 -4.76
CA VAL A 72 -1.73 5.43 -4.25
C VAL A 72 -3.13 5.31 -4.84
N TYR A 73 -3.86 6.43 -4.89
CA TYR A 73 -5.23 6.44 -5.43
C TYR A 73 -5.27 6.00 -6.90
N TYR A 74 -4.31 6.46 -7.70
CA TYR A 74 -4.24 6.07 -9.11
C TYR A 74 -3.97 4.57 -9.27
N ILE A 75 -3.07 4.01 -8.47
CA ILE A 75 -2.75 2.57 -8.52
C ILE A 75 -3.97 1.73 -8.14
N LEU A 76 -4.65 2.09 -7.07
CA LEU A 76 -5.83 1.36 -6.62
C LEU A 76 -7.00 1.50 -7.59
N LYS A 77 -7.22 2.69 -8.16
CA LYS A 77 -8.27 2.90 -9.16
C LYS A 77 -8.03 2.12 -10.46
N ASN A 78 -6.78 1.86 -10.81
CA ASN A 78 -6.40 1.12 -12.00
C ASN A 78 -5.89 -0.28 -11.66
N SER A 79 -6.43 -0.90 -10.61
CA SER A 79 -6.01 -2.22 -10.12
C SER A 79 -6.36 -3.40 -11.06
N PHE A 80 -6.95 -3.11 -12.24
CA PHE A 80 -7.21 -4.14 -13.26
C PHE A 80 -5.96 -4.95 -13.63
N TRP A 81 -4.77 -4.34 -13.60
CA TRP A 81 -3.50 -5.03 -13.85
C TRP A 81 -3.25 -6.14 -12.81
N PHE A 82 -3.76 -5.97 -11.60
CA PHE A 82 -3.63 -6.96 -10.55
C PHE A 82 -4.47 -8.21 -10.88
N ASN A 83 -5.68 -8.01 -11.42
CA ASN A 83 -6.52 -9.10 -11.91
C ASN A 83 -5.86 -9.84 -13.07
N GLU A 84 -5.12 -9.17 -13.93
CA GLU A 84 -4.39 -9.83 -15.01
C GLU A 84 -3.21 -10.66 -14.48
N ILE A 85 -2.52 -10.25 -13.43
CA ILE A 85 -1.51 -11.05 -12.73
C ILE A 85 -2.15 -12.32 -12.14
N ILE A 86 -3.35 -12.20 -11.57
CA ILE A 86 -4.11 -13.33 -11.03
C ILE A 86 -4.47 -14.31 -12.15
N LYS A 87 -5.09 -13.83 -13.23
CA LYS A 87 -5.46 -14.65 -14.38
C LYS A 87 -4.27 -15.34 -15.06
N ALA A 88 -3.12 -14.71 -15.01
CA ALA A 88 -1.87 -15.29 -15.50
C ALA A 88 -1.30 -16.41 -14.60
N GLY A 89 -1.95 -16.72 -13.47
CA GLY A 89 -1.57 -17.80 -12.56
C GLY A 89 -0.32 -17.51 -11.73
N PHE A 90 0.04 -16.24 -11.53
CA PHE A 90 1.16 -15.87 -10.65
C PHE A 90 0.78 -15.95 -9.18
N ILE A 91 -0.47 -15.66 -8.82
CA ILE A 91 -0.98 -15.84 -7.47
C ILE A 91 -1.23 -17.33 -7.23
N TYR A 92 -0.85 -17.81 -6.06
CA TYR A 92 -0.86 -19.22 -5.63
C TYR A 92 0.06 -20.14 -6.46
N ASN A 93 1.07 -19.57 -7.11
CA ASN A 93 2.10 -20.36 -7.77
C ASN A 93 3.27 -20.59 -6.79
N ASP A 94 3.38 -21.79 -6.24
CA ASP A 94 4.38 -22.16 -5.22
C ASP A 94 5.84 -21.92 -5.67
N ASN A 95 6.08 -21.82 -6.96
CA ASN A 95 7.40 -21.54 -7.51
C ASN A 95 7.72 -20.03 -7.63
N PHE A 96 6.77 -19.15 -7.30
CA PHE A 96 6.94 -17.72 -7.43
C PHE A 96 7.21 -17.06 -6.07
N ASN A 97 8.40 -16.50 -5.94
CA ASN A 97 8.83 -15.78 -4.74
C ASN A 97 9.37 -14.39 -5.11
N GLY A 98 9.31 -13.46 -4.17
CA GLY A 98 9.88 -12.14 -4.43
C GLY A 98 9.62 -11.09 -3.35
N LYS A 99 10.24 -9.94 -3.57
CA LYS A 99 10.00 -8.73 -2.78
C LYS A 99 10.13 -7.49 -3.67
N ILE A 100 9.09 -6.67 -3.70
CA ILE A 100 9.08 -5.41 -4.44
C ILE A 100 8.88 -4.28 -3.44
N SER A 101 9.78 -3.31 -3.45
CA SER A 101 9.72 -2.15 -2.56
C SER A 101 9.68 -0.85 -3.37
N ILE A 102 8.76 0.04 -3.01
CA ILE A 102 8.62 1.36 -3.63
C ILE A 102 8.69 2.42 -2.54
N LYS A 103 9.68 3.31 -2.63
CA LYS A 103 9.86 4.43 -1.70
C LYS A 103 9.50 5.74 -2.36
N SER A 104 8.78 6.59 -1.64
CA SER A 104 8.47 7.93 -2.10
C SER A 104 8.44 8.93 -0.94
N ASP A 105 9.00 10.11 -1.22
CA ASP A 105 9.03 11.24 -0.26
C ASP A 105 7.72 12.02 -0.23
N LYS A 106 6.79 11.75 -1.17
CA LYS A 106 5.49 12.42 -1.23
C LYS A 106 4.41 11.49 -1.72
N ILE A 107 3.27 11.49 -1.04
CA ILE A 107 2.06 10.79 -1.50
C ILE A 107 1.14 11.80 -2.18
N SER A 108 0.82 11.57 -3.46
CA SER A 108 -0.08 12.41 -4.23
C SER A 108 -1.46 12.48 -3.59
N LYS A 109 -2.07 13.67 -3.56
CA LYS A 109 -3.41 13.91 -3.02
C LYS A 109 -3.61 13.49 -1.55
N ASN A 110 -2.59 12.99 -0.88
CA ASN A 110 -2.63 12.66 0.54
C ASN A 110 -2.00 13.81 1.34
N LYS A 111 -2.81 14.43 2.20
CA LYS A 111 -2.35 15.51 3.09
C LYS A 111 -2.11 15.01 4.53
N ILE A 112 -2.24 13.71 4.77
CA ILE A 112 -2.13 13.12 6.11
C ILE A 112 -0.74 12.53 6.30
N PHE A 113 -0.34 11.64 5.41
CA PHE A 113 1.00 11.06 5.40
C PHE A 113 1.83 11.68 4.30
N ASP A 114 3.08 11.95 4.60
CA ASP A 114 4.00 12.65 3.68
C ASP A 114 4.76 11.66 2.81
N LYS A 115 5.28 10.58 3.43
CA LYS A 115 6.14 9.58 2.79
C LYS A 115 5.50 8.20 2.82
N ILE A 116 5.91 7.33 1.90
CA ILE A 116 5.52 5.93 1.85
C ILE A 116 6.73 5.05 1.56
N ASN A 117 6.80 3.93 2.24
CA ASN A 117 7.58 2.77 1.84
C ASN A 117 6.59 1.61 1.66
N LEU A 118 6.20 1.35 0.41
CA LEU A 118 5.30 0.26 0.04
C LEU A 118 6.15 -0.98 -0.19
N VAL A 119 5.77 -2.08 0.44
CA VAL A 119 6.44 -3.37 0.30
C VAL A 119 5.40 -4.41 -0.11
N LEU A 120 5.66 -5.10 -1.21
CA LEU A 120 4.94 -6.28 -1.65
C LEU A 120 5.87 -7.48 -1.49
N ASN A 121 5.53 -8.39 -0.60
CA ASN A 121 6.19 -9.68 -0.46
C ASN A 121 5.42 -10.73 -1.25
N ILE A 122 6.15 -11.70 -1.79
CA ILE A 122 5.62 -12.84 -2.55
C ILE A 122 6.30 -14.09 -2.01
N ASN A 123 5.53 -14.95 -1.36
CA ASN A 123 6.01 -16.20 -0.77
C ASN A 123 5.16 -17.36 -1.30
N GLU A 124 5.76 -18.21 -2.14
CA GLU A 124 5.05 -19.33 -2.75
C GLU A 124 3.72 -18.89 -3.37
N GLY A 125 3.79 -17.82 -4.17
CA GLY A 125 2.62 -17.20 -4.82
C GLY A 125 1.62 -16.50 -3.90
N ASN A 126 1.87 -16.47 -2.58
CA ASN A 126 1.07 -15.67 -1.66
C ASN A 126 1.62 -14.25 -1.60
N PHE A 127 0.75 -13.29 -1.84
CA PHE A 127 1.09 -11.87 -1.87
C PHE A 127 0.66 -11.19 -0.59
N ASP A 128 1.54 -10.39 0.01
CA ASP A 128 1.21 -9.56 1.16
C ASP A 128 1.86 -8.17 1.07
N PHE A 129 1.26 -7.20 1.76
CA PHE A 129 1.75 -5.84 1.93
C PHE A 129 2.30 -5.59 3.35
N ASN A 130 2.63 -6.62 4.08
CA ASN A 130 3.29 -6.49 5.37
C ASN A 130 4.58 -5.68 5.19
N GLU A 131 5.03 -4.98 6.22
CA GLU A 131 6.12 -4.02 6.17
C GLU A 131 5.82 -2.69 5.42
N THR A 132 4.66 -2.54 4.78
CA THR A 132 4.26 -1.23 4.20
C THR A 132 4.04 -0.21 5.30
N ILE A 133 4.67 0.96 5.16
CA ILE A 133 4.57 2.06 6.12
C ILE A 133 4.33 3.39 5.42
N LEU A 134 3.33 4.14 5.91
CA LEU A 134 3.11 5.54 5.57
C LEU A 134 3.54 6.40 6.76
N ILE A 135 4.32 7.44 6.49
CA ILE A 135 5.02 8.21 7.52
C ILE A 135 4.52 9.64 7.54
N ASN A 136 4.22 10.13 8.75
CA ASN A 136 4.12 11.54 9.06
C ASN A 136 4.92 11.84 10.34
N GLU A 137 6.02 12.54 10.20
CA GLU A 137 6.96 12.78 11.30
C GLU A 137 6.34 13.55 12.48
N LYS A 138 5.24 14.29 12.24
CA LYS A 138 4.56 15.12 13.24
C LYS A 138 3.43 14.40 13.97
N ILE A 139 2.75 13.48 13.33
CA ILE A 139 1.56 12.83 13.89
C ILE A 139 1.77 11.36 14.22
N GLY A 140 2.58 10.64 13.44
CA GLY A 140 2.81 9.21 13.61
C GLY A 140 2.83 8.45 12.27
N ASN A 141 2.87 7.14 12.35
CA ASN A 141 3.01 6.26 11.21
C ASN A 141 1.80 5.33 11.07
N LEU A 142 1.41 5.02 9.83
CA LEU A 142 0.47 3.95 9.53
C LEU A 142 1.26 2.76 8.98
N LYS A 143 1.08 1.59 9.57
CA LYS A 143 1.68 0.31 9.15
C LYS A 143 0.60 -0.64 8.65
N ILE A 144 0.89 -1.40 7.62
CA ILE A 144 0.08 -2.52 7.17
C ILE A 144 0.65 -3.81 7.75
N LEU A 145 -0.20 -4.61 8.35
CA LEU A 145 0.15 -5.87 9.02
C LEU A 145 -0.87 -6.95 8.63
N ASN A 146 -0.46 -8.21 8.68
CA ASN A 146 -1.32 -9.36 8.47
C ASN A 146 -2.18 -9.24 7.21
N SER A 147 -1.59 -8.72 6.14
CA SER A 147 -2.29 -8.60 4.87
C SER A 147 -2.19 -9.90 4.08
N SER A 148 -3.28 -10.29 3.45
CA SER A 148 -3.36 -11.46 2.59
C SER A 148 -4.41 -11.26 1.51
N PHE A 149 -4.20 -11.91 0.37
CA PHE A 149 -5.22 -11.99 -0.67
C PHE A 149 -5.99 -13.29 -0.54
N PHE A 150 -7.29 -13.23 -0.77
CA PHE A 150 -8.15 -14.40 -0.80
C PHE A 150 -9.21 -14.27 -1.89
N GLU A 151 -9.70 -15.41 -2.36
CA GLU A 151 -10.76 -15.48 -3.36
C GLU A 151 -12.10 -15.75 -2.70
N LYS A 152 -13.13 -15.01 -3.14
CA LYS A 152 -14.51 -15.18 -2.72
C LYS A 152 -15.43 -14.77 -3.87
N ASP A 153 -16.37 -15.64 -4.26
CA ASP A 153 -17.34 -15.41 -5.34
C ASP A 153 -16.65 -14.97 -6.66
N ASP A 154 -15.61 -15.70 -7.08
CA ASP A 154 -14.77 -15.43 -8.25
C ASP A 154 -14.12 -14.03 -8.26
N LYS A 155 -13.96 -13.42 -7.10
CA LYS A 155 -13.30 -12.12 -6.91
C LYS A 155 -12.17 -12.23 -5.91
N ILE A 156 -11.16 -11.41 -6.13
CA ILE A 156 -10.02 -11.31 -5.22
C ILE A 156 -10.21 -10.13 -4.28
N PHE A 157 -10.04 -10.42 -3.01
CA PHE A 157 -10.05 -9.46 -1.91
C PHE A 157 -8.67 -9.40 -1.27
N LEU A 158 -8.30 -8.21 -0.83
CA LEU A 158 -7.19 -7.99 0.10
C LEU A 158 -7.79 -7.74 1.49
N GLU A 159 -7.50 -8.62 2.44
CA GLU A 159 -7.71 -8.33 3.86
C GLU A 159 -6.41 -7.83 4.47
N ALA A 160 -6.48 -6.83 5.35
CA ALA A 160 -5.31 -6.36 6.07
C ALA A 160 -5.70 -5.63 7.37
N LYS A 161 -4.70 -5.53 8.24
CA LYS A 161 -4.71 -4.71 9.45
C LYS A 161 -3.88 -3.46 9.21
N ALA A 162 -4.50 -2.28 9.27
CA ALA A 162 -3.80 -1.01 9.29
C ALA A 162 -3.68 -0.49 10.74
N VAL A 163 -2.47 -0.12 11.14
CA VAL A 163 -2.18 0.36 12.49
C VAL A 163 -1.58 1.75 12.43
N ILE A 164 -2.26 2.73 13.02
CA ILE A 164 -1.70 4.07 13.22
C ILE A 164 -1.06 4.12 14.61
N GLU A 165 0.26 4.22 14.65
CA GLU A 165 1.04 4.49 15.86
C GLU A 165 1.19 6.00 16.03
N ILE A 166 0.64 6.55 17.10
CA ILE A 166 0.59 8.00 17.35
C ILE A 166 1.88 8.47 18.00
N LYS A 167 2.61 9.34 17.32
CA LYS A 167 3.80 10.00 17.85
C LYS A 167 3.47 11.24 18.66
N ASN A 168 2.47 12.01 18.23
CA ASN A 168 2.01 13.21 18.90
C ASN A 168 0.50 13.35 18.77
N LEU A 169 -0.19 13.10 19.86
CA LEU A 169 -1.65 13.06 19.92
C LEU A 169 -2.29 14.43 19.65
N GLU A 170 -1.68 15.51 20.15
CA GLU A 170 -2.20 16.87 19.92
C GLU A 170 -2.12 17.26 18.43
N ASN A 171 -1.01 16.93 17.74
CA ASN A 171 -0.86 17.14 16.32
C ASN A 171 -1.81 16.27 15.51
N PHE A 172 -2.03 15.02 15.97
CA PHE A 172 -3.02 14.12 15.38
C PHE A 172 -4.42 14.77 15.43
N TYR A 173 -4.88 15.20 16.59
CA TYR A 173 -6.18 15.84 16.75
C TYR A 173 -6.34 17.11 15.92
N LYS A 174 -5.32 17.95 15.85
CA LYS A 174 -5.32 19.15 14.98
C LYS A 174 -5.44 18.76 13.50
N LYS A 175 -4.68 17.73 13.08
CA LYS A 175 -4.67 17.26 11.68
C LYS A 175 -6.02 16.72 11.24
N PHE A 176 -6.70 15.99 12.13
CA PHE A 176 -8.01 15.40 11.89
C PHE A 176 -9.18 16.29 12.28
N LEU A 177 -8.91 17.52 12.77
CA LEU A 177 -9.92 18.48 13.17
C LEU A 177 -10.85 17.96 14.28
N ILE A 178 -10.31 17.20 15.23
CA ILE A 178 -11.06 16.68 16.37
C ILE A 178 -11.20 17.78 17.43
N PRO A 179 -12.43 18.18 17.81
CA PRO A 179 -12.67 19.20 18.82
C PRO A 179 -12.08 18.83 20.18
N LYS A 180 -11.66 19.84 20.95
CA LYS A 180 -11.00 19.60 22.26
C LYS A 180 -11.86 18.77 23.21
N ASN A 181 -13.16 19.01 23.25
CA ASN A 181 -14.12 18.28 24.09
C ASN A 181 -14.39 16.83 23.64
N LYS A 182 -13.88 16.40 22.49
CA LYS A 182 -14.01 15.04 21.94
C LYS A 182 -12.69 14.26 21.94
N ARG A 183 -11.65 14.80 22.60
CA ARG A 183 -10.31 14.17 22.63
C ARG A 183 -10.17 13.23 23.81
N LYS A 184 -9.72 12.01 23.57
CA LYS A 184 -9.38 10.99 24.57
C LYS A 184 -7.94 10.54 24.38
N ASN A 185 -7.30 10.07 25.43
CA ASN A 185 -5.94 9.57 25.36
C ASN A 185 -5.91 8.16 24.75
N PHE A 186 -5.17 8.00 23.66
CA PHE A 186 -4.84 6.72 23.06
C PHE A 186 -3.48 6.84 22.35
N GLU A 187 -2.82 5.72 22.12
CA GLU A 187 -1.49 5.66 21.51
C GLU A 187 -1.53 5.02 20.13
N LYS A 188 -2.53 4.15 19.93
CA LYS A 188 -2.60 3.33 18.73
C LYS A 188 -4.06 3.18 18.30
N LEU A 189 -4.28 3.27 17.00
CA LEU A 189 -5.54 3.03 16.33
C LEU A 189 -5.35 1.91 15.29
N GLU A 190 -6.18 0.90 15.37
CA GLU A 190 -6.11 -0.28 14.50
C GLU A 190 -7.41 -0.39 13.70
N PHE A 191 -7.27 -0.67 12.40
CA PHE A 191 -8.36 -0.98 11.48
C PHE A 191 -8.13 -2.36 10.89
N ILE A 192 -9.18 -3.18 10.85
CA ILE A 192 -9.22 -4.39 10.03
C ILE A 192 -10.12 -4.07 8.86
N PHE A 193 -9.64 -4.28 7.65
CA PHE A 193 -10.36 -3.92 6.45
C PHE A 193 -10.25 -4.98 5.35
N GLU A 194 -11.23 -4.99 4.47
CA GLU A 194 -11.22 -5.70 3.20
C GLU A 194 -11.25 -4.71 2.03
N PHE A 195 -10.56 -5.04 0.96
CA PHE A 195 -10.56 -4.30 -0.29
C PHE A 195 -10.90 -5.24 -1.45
N ASP A 196 -12.03 -4.99 -2.12
CA ASP A 196 -12.41 -5.68 -3.36
C ASP A 196 -11.58 -5.13 -4.52
N THR A 197 -10.68 -5.93 -5.07
CA THR A 197 -9.76 -5.50 -6.13
C THR A 197 -10.45 -5.28 -7.47
N VAL A 198 -11.63 -5.88 -7.67
CA VAL A 198 -12.42 -5.77 -8.92
C VAL A 198 -13.29 -4.52 -8.91
N ASN A 199 -14.15 -4.41 -7.89
CA ASN A 199 -15.08 -3.28 -7.76
C ASN A 199 -14.44 -2.08 -7.09
N THR A 200 -13.22 -2.25 -6.58
CA THR A 200 -12.48 -1.20 -5.90
C THR A 200 -13.20 -0.64 -4.66
N ASN A 201 -13.93 -1.51 -3.98
CA ASN A 201 -14.64 -1.18 -2.74
C ASN A 201 -13.75 -1.45 -1.53
N PHE A 202 -13.85 -0.56 -0.57
CA PHE A 202 -13.12 -0.67 0.69
C PHE A 202 -14.14 -0.80 1.82
N LYS A 203 -14.01 -1.85 2.61
CA LYS A 203 -14.86 -2.12 3.78
C LYS A 203 -13.99 -2.18 5.02
N VAL A 204 -14.34 -1.40 6.05
CA VAL A 204 -13.75 -1.56 7.38
C VAL A 204 -14.57 -2.56 8.15
N ASN A 205 -13.94 -3.61 8.68
CA ASN A 205 -14.61 -4.67 9.43
C ASN A 205 -14.53 -4.45 10.93
N LYS A 206 -13.46 -3.78 11.41
CA LYS A 206 -13.25 -3.54 12.85
C LYS A 206 -12.33 -2.35 13.11
N ILE A 207 -12.58 -1.67 14.23
CA ILE A 207 -11.74 -0.58 14.72
C ILE A 207 -11.45 -0.81 16.20
N ASN A 208 -10.16 -0.72 16.57
CA ASN A 208 -9.72 -0.86 17.95
C ASN A 208 -8.87 0.35 18.37
N PHE A 209 -9.14 0.88 19.56
CA PHE A 209 -8.32 1.88 20.21
C PHE A 209 -7.51 1.27 21.34
N TYR A 210 -6.24 1.59 21.40
CA TYR A 210 -5.35 1.16 22.47
C TYR A 210 -4.89 2.35 23.28
N ASN A 211 -5.03 2.26 24.59
CA ASN A 211 -4.53 3.26 25.53
C ASN A 211 -3.18 2.81 26.14
N LEU A 212 -2.60 3.67 26.99
CA LEU A 212 -1.34 3.45 27.74
C LEU A 212 -1.25 2.10 28.47
N LYS A 213 -2.36 1.42 28.71
CA LYS A 213 -2.42 0.12 29.39
C LYS A 213 -2.68 -1.04 28.44
N ASN A 214 -2.58 -0.84 27.14
CA ASN A 214 -2.91 -1.82 26.07
C ASN A 214 -4.34 -2.39 26.18
N LYS A 215 -5.26 -1.71 26.85
CA LYS A 215 -6.66 -2.11 26.90
C LYS A 215 -7.33 -1.70 25.59
N ILE A 216 -7.93 -2.68 24.94
CA ILE A 216 -8.80 -2.41 23.79
C ILE A 216 -10.05 -1.73 24.33
N VAL A 217 -10.35 -0.55 23.81
CA VAL A 217 -11.61 0.11 24.03
C VAL A 217 -12.50 -0.18 22.83
N ASN A 218 -13.35 -1.19 22.95
CA ASN A 218 -14.37 -1.53 21.96
C ASN A 218 -15.73 -1.03 22.43
N SER A 219 -16.58 -0.67 21.49
CA SER A 219 -17.99 -0.46 21.76
C SER A 219 -18.85 -0.91 20.59
N GLU A 220 -20.01 -1.46 20.89
CA GLU A 220 -21.03 -1.84 19.89
C GLU A 220 -21.37 -0.69 18.95
N LYS A 221 -21.43 0.55 19.41
CA LYS A 221 -21.69 1.73 18.58
C LYS A 221 -20.58 2.01 17.56
N ILE A 222 -19.33 1.59 17.80
CA ILE A 222 -18.26 1.68 16.81
C ILE A 222 -18.49 0.61 15.74
N ASP A 223 -18.93 -0.56 16.13
CA ASP A 223 -19.27 -1.64 15.21
C ASP A 223 -20.47 -1.23 14.32
N ASP A 224 -21.52 -0.64 14.88
CA ASP A 224 -22.65 -0.06 14.13
C ASP A 224 -22.21 1.04 13.15
N LEU A 225 -21.26 1.88 13.56
CA LEU A 225 -20.68 2.90 12.69
C LEU A 225 -19.90 2.26 11.55
N VAL A 226 -19.11 1.24 11.83
CA VAL A 226 -18.37 0.47 10.82
C VAL A 226 -19.31 -0.13 9.79
N ASP A 227 -20.40 -0.74 10.21
CA ASP A 227 -21.39 -1.33 9.33
C ASP A 227 -22.07 -0.30 8.43
N ASN A 228 -22.39 0.87 8.96
CA ASN A 228 -22.94 2.00 8.17
C ASN A 228 -21.95 2.57 7.14
N TYR A 229 -20.65 2.29 7.30
CA TYR A 229 -19.59 2.72 6.38
C TYR A 229 -19.13 1.63 5.43
N ALA A 230 -19.61 0.40 5.56
CA ALA A 230 -19.15 -0.77 4.82
C ALA A 230 -19.22 -0.61 3.29
N ASP A 231 -20.13 0.22 2.77
CA ASP A 231 -20.41 0.35 1.33
C ASP A 231 -19.85 1.63 0.67
N LYS A 232 -19.06 2.42 1.38
CA LYS A 232 -18.52 3.68 0.82
C LYS A 232 -17.27 3.44 -0.01
N ARG A 233 -17.43 3.57 -1.34
CA ARG A 233 -16.35 3.38 -2.33
C ARG A 233 -15.25 4.44 -2.17
N PHE A 234 -13.98 4.03 -2.15
CA PHE A 234 -12.76 4.86 -2.27
C PHE A 234 -12.69 6.21 -1.51
N GLU A 235 -13.78 6.68 -0.92
CA GLU A 235 -13.81 7.98 -0.23
C GLU A 235 -12.78 8.04 0.91
N TYR A 236 -12.46 6.90 1.51
CA TYR A 236 -11.49 6.79 2.60
C TYR A 236 -10.04 6.93 2.17
N LEU A 237 -9.73 6.59 0.92
CA LEU A 237 -8.35 6.61 0.42
C LEU A 237 -7.88 8.02 0.06
N ASN A 238 -8.80 8.97 -0.11
CA ASN A 238 -8.43 10.37 -0.21
C ASN A 238 -8.34 11.01 1.19
N SER A 239 -7.58 12.10 1.29
CA SER A 239 -7.33 12.75 2.58
C SER A 239 -8.57 13.34 3.25
N ILE A 240 -9.60 13.68 2.48
CA ILE A 240 -10.84 14.28 2.99
C ILE A 240 -11.73 13.16 3.53
N GLY A 241 -11.97 12.11 2.75
CA GLY A 241 -12.76 10.96 3.18
C GLY A 241 -12.19 10.31 4.44
N PHE A 242 -10.88 10.08 4.48
CA PHE A 242 -10.23 9.50 5.66
C PHE A 242 -10.32 10.40 6.90
N LYS A 243 -10.22 11.72 6.73
CA LYS A 243 -10.44 12.66 7.85
C LYS A 243 -11.86 12.64 8.37
N ASN A 244 -12.84 12.63 7.47
CA ASN A 244 -14.26 12.59 7.85
C ASN A 244 -14.57 11.28 8.58
N PHE A 245 -14.11 10.16 8.05
CA PHE A 245 -14.23 8.85 8.68
C PHE A 245 -13.65 8.86 10.12
N LEU A 246 -12.40 9.26 10.31
CA LEU A 246 -11.81 9.35 11.64
C LEU A 246 -12.58 10.31 12.56
N LYS A 247 -13.02 11.44 12.01
CA LYS A 247 -13.81 12.40 12.80
C LYS A 247 -15.09 11.77 13.33
N GLU A 248 -15.84 11.06 12.52
CA GLU A 248 -17.06 10.36 12.92
C GLU A 248 -16.78 9.28 13.97
N ILE A 249 -15.72 8.48 13.79
CA ILE A 249 -15.28 7.51 14.80
C ILE A 249 -15.03 8.19 16.15
N PHE A 250 -14.32 9.32 16.16
CA PHE A 250 -14.06 10.04 17.41
C PHE A 250 -15.30 10.66 18.04
N TYR A 251 -16.27 11.10 17.26
CA TYR A 251 -17.55 11.56 17.79
C TYR A 251 -18.31 10.41 18.45
N THR A 252 -18.43 9.27 17.76
CA THR A 252 -19.07 8.08 18.32
C THR A 252 -18.34 7.56 19.55
N TYR A 253 -17.01 7.45 19.50
CA TYR A 253 -16.20 7.01 20.62
C TYR A 253 -16.32 7.91 21.87
N TYR A 254 -16.56 9.20 21.69
CA TYR A 254 -16.79 10.13 22.81
C TYR A 254 -18.14 9.91 23.49
N GLU A 255 -19.19 9.58 22.75
CA GLU A 255 -20.53 9.33 23.28
C GLU A 255 -20.62 8.07 24.14
N LEU A 256 -19.59 7.25 24.15
CA LEU A 256 -19.52 5.97 24.85
C LEU A 256 -18.89 6.04 26.25
N GLY A 257 -18.40 7.16 26.68
CA GLY A 257 -17.69 7.28 27.93
C GLY A 257 -17.68 8.62 28.57
#